data_7a62533a3d023ea6eb7d7a69b2b561b9
#
_entry.id   7a62533a3d023ea6eb7d7a69b2b561b9
#
_cell.length_a   1.000
_cell.length_b   1.000
_cell.length_c   1.000
_cell.angle_alpha   90.00
_cell.angle_beta   90.00
_cell.angle_gamma   90.00
#
_symmetry.space_group_name_H-M   'P 1'
#
loop_
_entity.id
_entity.type
_entity.pdbx_description
1 polymer ?
#
loop_
_entity_poly.entity_id
_entity_poly.type
_entity_poly.pdbx_seq_one_letter_code
_entity_poly.pdbx_strand_id
1 'polypeptide(L)'
;MAVAFSARGLAKRYGSVRALGGVDVTVEEGELVGLLGPNGAGKSTLVKIGCGLVRPSSGAAEVCGARAGSREARAAMGYLAELFRFPGWCSADELLLLHQRLASSKGGEPERSELLELVGLTDARSRRVEDMSKGMQQRLGIAQALVGTPRMLFLDEPTSALDPAGRRTVRGLLEELRRRGVAVLLNSHLLSEVELVCDRVIILHRGEVVTAGRTQELAKPRGVEVEVDGGTRHYDGVGREDVPRIVAELVAGGEKVYGVRVLTSTLEEIYLEAVEGESS
;
A
#
# COMPACT_ATOMS: atom_id res chain seq x y z
N MET A 1 0.57 14.29 13.62
CA MET A 1 1.47 14.18 12.45
C MET A 1 0.88 15.04 11.33
N ALA A 2 1.68 15.49 10.37
CA ALA A 2 1.16 16.25 9.24
C ALA A 2 0.44 15.32 8.25
N VAL A 3 -0.58 15.83 7.55
CA VAL A 3 -1.37 15.03 6.59
C VAL A 3 -0.75 15.14 5.21
N ALA A 4 -0.36 14.00 4.63
CA ALA A 4 0.17 13.91 3.27
C ALA A 4 -0.94 13.82 2.21
N PHE A 5 -2.05 13.14 2.51
CA PHE A 5 -3.22 13.10 1.64
C PHE A 5 -4.50 13.17 2.47
N SER A 6 -5.47 13.95 2.02
CA SER A 6 -6.83 13.94 2.58
C SER A 6 -7.89 13.99 1.49
N ALA A 7 -8.95 13.22 1.69
CA ALA A 7 -10.21 13.30 0.96
C ALA A 7 -11.32 13.55 1.98
N ARG A 8 -12.22 14.49 1.71
CA ARG A 8 -13.33 14.88 2.61
C ARG A 8 -14.63 14.93 1.84
N GLY A 9 -15.58 14.08 2.23
CA GLY A 9 -16.88 13.96 1.59
C GLY A 9 -16.76 13.69 0.08
N LEU A 10 -15.73 12.94 -0.34
CA LEU A 10 -15.34 12.85 -1.74
C LEU A 10 -16.31 11.97 -2.50
N ALA A 11 -17.05 12.55 -3.44
CA ALA A 11 -17.98 11.83 -4.29
C ALA A 11 -17.60 11.94 -5.78
N LYS A 12 -17.88 10.86 -6.52
CA LYS A 12 -17.70 10.82 -7.97
C LYS A 12 -18.79 10.02 -8.66
N ARG A 13 -19.38 10.62 -9.68
CA ARG A 13 -20.31 9.95 -10.60
C ARG A 13 -19.76 9.99 -12.03
N TYR A 14 -19.96 8.90 -12.76
CA TYR A 14 -19.72 8.79 -14.19
C TYR A 14 -21.07 8.44 -14.85
N GLY A 15 -21.76 9.46 -15.37
CA GLY A 15 -23.15 9.28 -15.81
C GLY A 15 -24.06 8.80 -14.69
N SER A 16 -24.66 7.64 -14.82
CA SER A 16 -25.52 7.01 -13.80
C SER A 16 -24.74 6.26 -12.73
N VAL A 17 -23.47 5.93 -12.96
CA VAL A 17 -22.67 5.11 -12.03
C VAL A 17 -22.06 5.98 -10.94
N ARG A 18 -22.36 5.68 -9.66
CA ARG A 18 -21.72 6.27 -8.49
C ARG A 18 -20.44 5.49 -8.18
N ALA A 19 -19.29 6.06 -8.48
CA ALA A 19 -17.99 5.46 -8.22
C ALA A 19 -17.46 5.75 -6.80
N LEU A 20 -17.79 6.93 -6.23
CA LEU A 20 -17.52 7.28 -4.82
C LEU A 20 -18.76 7.99 -4.25
N GLY A 21 -19.08 7.71 -3.00
CA GLY A 21 -20.33 8.12 -2.33
C GLY A 21 -20.17 9.04 -1.13
N GLY A 22 -19.10 9.83 -1.06
CA GLY A 22 -18.84 10.71 0.09
C GLY A 22 -17.73 10.13 0.98
N VAL A 23 -16.61 9.74 0.37
CA VAL A 23 -15.49 9.07 1.04
C VAL A 23 -14.64 10.06 1.83
N ASP A 24 -14.35 9.70 3.08
CA ASP A 24 -13.40 10.39 3.95
C ASP A 24 -12.16 9.50 4.14
N VAL A 25 -10.98 10.01 3.74
CA VAL A 25 -9.70 9.29 3.81
C VAL A 25 -8.61 10.27 4.20
N THR A 26 -7.72 9.84 5.09
CA THR A 26 -6.48 10.56 5.41
C THR A 26 -5.30 9.61 5.33
N VAL A 27 -4.15 10.12 4.92
CA VAL A 27 -2.84 9.45 4.98
C VAL A 27 -1.88 10.44 5.63
N GLU A 28 -1.22 10.02 6.70
CA GLU A 28 -0.26 10.85 7.43
C GLU A 28 1.14 10.76 6.79
N GLU A 29 2.01 11.73 7.06
CA GLU A 29 3.40 11.70 6.61
C GLU A 29 4.14 10.47 7.17
N GLY A 30 4.85 9.75 6.29
CA GLY A 30 5.55 8.52 6.64
C GLY A 30 4.66 7.31 6.88
N GLU A 31 3.33 7.43 6.67
CA GLU A 31 2.40 6.31 6.81
C GLU A 31 2.28 5.50 5.51
N LEU A 32 2.31 4.17 5.62
CA LEU A 32 1.96 3.24 4.56
C LEU A 32 0.52 2.77 4.74
N VAL A 33 -0.36 3.19 3.86
CA VAL A 33 -1.80 2.86 3.91
C VAL A 33 -2.17 1.95 2.74
N GLY A 34 -2.72 0.78 3.04
CA GLY A 34 -3.30 -0.14 2.06
C GLY A 34 -4.73 0.28 1.69
N LEU A 35 -5.01 0.42 0.40
CA LEU A 35 -6.34 0.68 -0.13
C LEU A 35 -6.88 -0.60 -0.76
N LEU A 36 -7.86 -1.21 -0.12
CA LEU A 36 -8.43 -2.51 -0.47
C LEU A 36 -9.87 -2.39 -0.95
N GLY A 37 -10.37 -3.42 -1.59
CA GLY A 37 -11.76 -3.49 -2.05
C GLY A 37 -11.88 -4.29 -3.35
N PRO A 38 -13.07 -4.79 -3.70
CA PRO A 38 -13.30 -5.52 -4.95
C PRO A 38 -13.13 -4.62 -6.18
N ASN A 39 -13.11 -5.24 -7.36
CA ASN A 39 -13.13 -4.49 -8.61
C ASN A 39 -14.41 -3.64 -8.70
N GLY A 40 -14.25 -2.37 -9.09
CA GLY A 40 -15.37 -1.43 -9.13
C GLY A 40 -15.68 -0.75 -7.78
N ALA A 41 -14.98 -1.05 -6.69
CA ALA A 41 -15.20 -0.42 -5.38
C ALA A 41 -14.90 1.08 -5.32
N GLY A 42 -14.21 1.63 -6.33
CA GLY A 42 -13.86 3.06 -6.36
C GLY A 42 -12.39 3.37 -6.10
N LYS A 43 -11.55 2.37 -5.81
CA LYS A 43 -10.12 2.53 -5.47
C LYS A 43 -9.35 3.38 -6.49
N SER A 44 -9.33 2.95 -7.75
CA SER A 44 -8.64 3.70 -8.83
C SER A 44 -9.25 5.07 -9.08
N THR A 45 -10.54 5.29 -8.78
CA THR A 45 -11.18 6.61 -8.84
C THR A 45 -10.64 7.53 -7.75
N LEU A 46 -10.53 7.04 -6.51
CA LEU A 46 -9.95 7.78 -5.38
C LEU A 46 -8.50 8.18 -5.70
N VAL A 47 -7.67 7.22 -6.13
CA VAL A 47 -6.28 7.46 -6.52
C VAL A 47 -6.19 8.50 -7.64
N LYS A 48 -6.96 8.35 -8.71
CA LYS A 48 -6.98 9.31 -9.85
C LYS A 48 -7.42 10.71 -9.44
N ILE A 49 -8.33 10.85 -8.46
CA ILE A 49 -8.68 12.17 -7.91
C ILE A 49 -7.53 12.74 -7.10
N GLY A 50 -6.89 11.94 -6.22
CA GLY A 50 -5.69 12.35 -5.48
C GLY A 50 -4.58 12.84 -6.40
N CYS A 51 -4.33 12.14 -7.51
CA CYS A 51 -3.38 12.53 -8.55
C CYS A 51 -3.83 13.76 -9.38
N GLY A 52 -5.08 14.22 -9.23
CA GLY A 52 -5.63 15.32 -10.04
C GLY A 52 -5.93 14.95 -11.50
N LEU A 53 -5.96 13.65 -11.82
CA LEU A 53 -6.32 13.13 -13.15
C LEU A 53 -7.83 13.13 -13.40
N VAL A 54 -8.61 13.09 -12.33
CA VAL A 54 -10.08 13.11 -12.37
C VAL A 54 -10.59 14.15 -11.38
N ARG A 55 -11.55 14.96 -11.80
CA ARG A 55 -12.23 15.93 -10.90
C ARG A 55 -13.34 15.21 -10.12
N PRO A 56 -13.46 15.43 -8.80
CA PRO A 56 -14.59 14.93 -8.02
C PRO A 56 -15.90 15.60 -8.49
N SER A 57 -17.03 14.94 -8.21
CA SER A 57 -18.37 15.52 -8.41
C SER A 57 -18.74 16.43 -7.23
N SER A 58 -18.33 16.06 -6.00
CA SER A 58 -18.43 16.88 -4.80
C SER A 58 -17.35 16.48 -3.79
N GLY A 59 -17.20 17.24 -2.71
CA GLY A 59 -16.14 17.06 -1.74
C GLY A 59 -14.81 17.67 -2.21
N ALA A 60 -13.75 17.43 -1.45
CA ALA A 60 -12.42 17.94 -1.71
C ALA A 60 -11.35 16.88 -1.48
N ALA A 61 -10.24 16.98 -2.21
CA ALA A 61 -9.02 16.20 -1.97
C ALA A 61 -7.81 17.13 -1.98
N GLU A 62 -6.88 16.90 -1.05
CA GLU A 62 -5.66 17.66 -0.86
C GLU A 62 -4.46 16.73 -0.74
N VAL A 63 -3.33 17.15 -1.30
CA VAL A 63 -2.03 16.49 -1.17
C VAL A 63 -1.06 17.49 -0.54
N CYS A 64 -0.50 17.14 0.61
CA CYS A 64 0.42 17.97 1.39
C CYS A 64 -0.13 19.40 1.61
N GLY A 65 -1.44 19.52 1.90
CA GLY A 65 -2.14 20.79 2.13
C GLY A 65 -2.52 21.56 0.87
N ALA A 66 -2.15 21.09 -0.32
CA ALA A 66 -2.51 21.71 -1.59
C ALA A 66 -3.66 20.95 -2.26
N ARG A 67 -4.59 21.67 -2.91
CA ARG A 67 -5.70 21.05 -3.64
C ARG A 67 -5.20 20.04 -4.68
N ALA A 68 -5.75 18.83 -4.68
CA ALA A 68 -5.42 17.80 -5.66
C ALA A 68 -5.55 18.31 -7.09
N GLY A 69 -4.52 18.07 -7.91
CA GLY A 69 -4.41 18.56 -9.28
C GLY A 69 -3.82 19.98 -9.40
N SER A 70 -3.57 20.71 -8.33
CA SER A 70 -2.78 21.94 -8.38
C SER A 70 -1.31 21.65 -8.74
N ARG A 71 -0.56 22.68 -9.10
CA ARG A 71 0.87 22.55 -9.40
C ARG A 71 1.64 22.12 -8.15
N GLU A 72 1.31 22.69 -7.00
CA GLU A 72 1.90 22.43 -5.70
C GLU A 72 1.64 20.97 -5.28
N ALA A 73 0.40 20.49 -5.41
CA ALA A 73 0.04 19.10 -5.13
C ALA A 73 0.81 18.13 -6.03
N ARG A 74 0.89 18.42 -7.34
CA ARG A 74 1.66 17.56 -8.28
C ARG A 74 3.17 17.56 -8.00
N ALA A 75 3.72 18.66 -7.53
CA ALA A 75 5.13 18.72 -7.15
C ALA A 75 5.44 17.94 -5.85
N ALA A 76 4.43 17.74 -4.99
CA ALA A 76 4.58 17.04 -3.72
C ALA A 76 4.25 15.54 -3.80
N MET A 77 3.81 15.03 -4.96
CA MET A 77 3.39 13.63 -5.12
C MET A 77 4.09 12.92 -6.28
N GLY A 78 4.20 11.59 -6.13
CA GLY A 78 4.52 10.68 -7.23
C GLY A 78 3.38 9.70 -7.47
N TYR A 79 3.32 9.16 -8.67
CA TYR A 79 2.29 8.19 -9.06
C TYR A 79 2.87 7.09 -9.94
N LEU A 80 2.60 5.85 -9.57
CA LEU A 80 2.78 4.66 -10.39
C LEU A 80 1.42 4.09 -10.73
N ALA A 81 1.05 4.12 -12.02
CA ALA A 81 -0.19 3.51 -12.49
C ALA A 81 -0.05 1.99 -12.63
N GLU A 82 -1.15 1.24 -12.46
CA GLU A 82 -1.19 -0.22 -12.69
C GLU A 82 -0.68 -0.59 -14.10
N LEU A 83 -1.19 0.09 -15.11
CA LEU A 83 -0.82 -0.10 -16.52
C LEU A 83 0.01 1.09 -16.99
N PHE A 84 1.29 1.05 -16.73
CA PHE A 84 2.24 2.01 -17.30
C PHE A 84 3.01 1.40 -18.46
N ARG A 85 3.39 2.24 -19.40
CA ARG A 85 4.29 1.88 -20.50
C ARG A 85 5.32 2.97 -20.69
N PHE A 86 6.57 2.56 -20.67
CA PHE A 86 7.69 3.44 -20.97
C PHE A 86 8.11 3.31 -22.44
N PRO A 87 8.70 4.34 -23.03
CA PRO A 87 9.34 4.23 -24.32
C PRO A 87 10.42 3.15 -24.28
N GLY A 88 10.30 2.09 -25.08
CA GLY A 88 11.21 0.95 -25.05
C GLY A 88 12.63 1.31 -25.45
N TRP A 89 12.77 2.28 -26.34
CA TRP A 89 14.05 2.74 -26.90
C TRP A 89 14.94 3.52 -25.92
N CYS A 90 14.38 4.10 -24.85
CA CYS A 90 15.17 4.84 -23.86
C CYS A 90 15.81 3.90 -22.84
N SER A 91 16.96 4.32 -22.29
CA SER A 91 17.57 3.68 -21.13
C SER A 91 16.89 4.08 -19.82
N ALA A 92 17.21 3.38 -18.72
CA ALA A 92 16.70 3.75 -17.39
C ALA A 92 17.09 5.20 -17.02
N ASP A 93 18.33 5.60 -17.23
CA ASP A 93 18.79 6.96 -16.93
C ASP A 93 18.09 8.02 -17.77
N GLU A 94 17.92 7.77 -19.08
CA GLU A 94 17.20 8.68 -19.97
C GLU A 94 15.72 8.82 -19.60
N LEU A 95 15.09 7.74 -19.17
CA LEU A 95 13.72 7.79 -18.66
C LEU A 95 13.62 8.68 -17.42
N LEU A 96 14.49 8.48 -16.44
CA LEU A 96 14.53 9.31 -15.23
C LEU A 96 14.86 10.76 -15.55
N LEU A 97 15.79 11.02 -16.48
CA LEU A 97 16.10 12.37 -16.96
C LEU A 97 14.87 13.06 -17.59
N LEU A 98 14.10 12.32 -18.40
CA LEU A 98 12.85 12.84 -18.96
C LEU A 98 11.88 13.25 -17.85
N HIS A 99 11.70 12.38 -16.85
CA HIS A 99 10.79 12.67 -15.73
C HIS A 99 11.30 13.82 -14.85
N GLN A 100 12.61 13.95 -14.63
CA GLN A 100 13.20 15.12 -13.95
C GLN A 100 12.85 16.43 -14.67
N ARG A 101 12.95 16.44 -15.99
CA ARG A 101 12.58 17.62 -16.80
C ARG A 101 11.10 17.94 -16.69
N LEU A 102 10.22 16.94 -16.74
CA LEU A 102 8.77 17.09 -16.60
C LEU A 102 8.38 17.59 -15.20
N ALA A 103 9.02 17.06 -14.16
CA ALA A 103 8.82 17.47 -12.77
C ALA A 103 9.52 18.81 -12.43
N SER A 104 10.35 19.34 -13.32
CA SER A 104 11.24 20.47 -13.03
C SER A 104 12.16 20.22 -11.83
N SER A 105 12.56 18.94 -11.61
CA SER A 105 13.51 18.57 -10.57
C SER A 105 14.89 19.16 -10.85
N LYS A 106 15.54 19.65 -9.81
CA LYS A 106 16.91 20.16 -9.85
C LYS A 106 17.96 19.13 -9.40
N GLY A 107 17.53 17.90 -9.04
CA GLY A 107 18.37 16.86 -8.47
C GLY A 107 19.44 16.32 -9.42
N GLY A 108 19.23 16.46 -10.74
CA GLY A 108 20.24 16.15 -11.77
C GLY A 108 20.68 14.69 -11.75
N GLU A 109 21.94 14.45 -12.08
CA GLU A 109 22.54 13.12 -12.13
C GLU A 109 22.62 12.45 -10.74
N PRO A 110 22.95 13.15 -9.65
CA PRO A 110 22.97 12.54 -8.31
C PRO A 110 21.62 11.92 -7.91
N GLU A 111 20.52 12.62 -8.15
CA GLU A 111 19.16 12.09 -7.87
C GLU A 111 18.88 10.81 -8.67
N ARG A 112 19.23 10.80 -9.98
CA ARG A 112 19.01 9.61 -10.80
C ARG A 112 19.84 8.41 -10.32
N SER A 113 21.09 8.64 -9.93
CA SER A 113 21.96 7.61 -9.39
C SER A 113 21.41 7.04 -8.08
N GLU A 114 20.99 7.91 -7.15
CA GLU A 114 20.35 7.49 -5.89
C GLU A 114 19.08 6.69 -6.14
N LEU A 115 18.22 7.14 -7.06
CA LEU A 115 16.98 6.43 -7.39
C LEU A 115 17.23 5.06 -8.01
N LEU A 116 18.22 4.94 -8.91
CA LEU A 116 18.60 3.65 -9.50
C LEU A 116 19.20 2.70 -8.46
N GLU A 117 20.02 3.21 -7.55
CA GLU A 117 20.55 2.43 -6.43
C GLU A 117 19.42 1.95 -5.50
N LEU A 118 18.51 2.86 -5.11
CA LEU A 118 17.39 2.57 -4.24
C LEU A 118 16.50 1.43 -4.77
N VAL A 119 16.29 1.37 -6.09
CA VAL A 119 15.48 0.31 -6.72
C VAL A 119 16.31 -0.88 -7.22
N GLY A 120 17.62 -0.91 -6.95
CA GLY A 120 18.54 -1.98 -7.34
C GLY A 120 18.67 -2.12 -8.87
N LEU A 121 18.83 -0.99 -9.58
CA LEU A 121 19.00 -0.92 -11.02
C LEU A 121 20.28 -0.18 -11.45
N THR A 122 21.24 0.00 -10.57
CA THR A 122 22.51 0.69 -10.85
C THR A 122 23.22 0.09 -12.07
N ASP A 123 23.37 -1.24 -12.11
CA ASP A 123 24.03 -1.95 -13.21
C ASP A 123 23.20 -1.96 -14.52
N ALA A 124 21.93 -1.60 -14.43
CA ALA A 124 21.02 -1.51 -15.58
C ALA A 124 20.78 -0.06 -16.04
N ARG A 125 21.55 0.90 -15.54
CA ARG A 125 21.41 2.34 -15.84
C ARG A 125 21.32 2.65 -17.33
N SER A 126 22.21 2.05 -18.13
CA SER A 126 22.28 2.23 -19.60
C SER A 126 21.45 1.22 -20.39
N ARG A 127 20.80 0.24 -19.71
CA ARG A 127 19.96 -0.77 -20.36
C ARG A 127 18.69 -0.14 -20.90
N ARG A 128 18.30 -0.49 -22.13
CA ARG A 128 17.04 -0.05 -22.72
C ARG A 128 15.86 -0.68 -21.98
N VAL A 129 14.76 0.06 -21.88
CA VAL A 129 13.56 -0.41 -21.18
C VAL A 129 12.97 -1.67 -21.84
N GLU A 130 13.03 -1.78 -23.17
CA GLU A 130 12.57 -2.97 -23.91
C GLU A 130 13.36 -4.25 -23.57
N ASP A 131 14.61 -4.11 -23.15
CA ASP A 131 15.49 -5.22 -22.75
C ASP A 131 15.37 -5.56 -21.25
N MET A 132 14.54 -4.86 -20.51
CA MET A 132 14.32 -5.08 -19.08
C MET A 132 13.24 -6.13 -18.83
N SER A 133 13.44 -6.97 -17.81
CA SER A 133 12.36 -7.82 -17.30
C SER A 133 11.19 -6.96 -16.76
N LYS A 134 9.99 -7.54 -16.69
CA LYS A 134 8.82 -6.86 -16.09
C LYS A 134 9.12 -6.34 -14.68
N GLY A 135 9.84 -7.13 -13.87
CA GLY A 135 10.24 -6.73 -12.52
C GLY A 135 11.21 -5.55 -12.50
N MET A 136 12.13 -5.47 -13.46
CA MET A 136 13.01 -4.31 -13.62
C MET A 136 12.22 -3.06 -14.04
N GLN A 137 11.30 -3.21 -15.00
CA GLN A 137 10.43 -2.10 -15.43
C GLN A 137 9.54 -1.62 -14.28
N GLN A 138 9.01 -2.52 -13.45
CA GLN A 138 8.21 -2.17 -12.29
C GLN A 138 9.01 -1.35 -11.27
N ARG A 139 10.23 -1.79 -10.94
CA ARG A 139 11.14 -1.06 -10.03
C ARG A 139 11.55 0.29 -10.61
N LEU A 140 11.80 0.36 -11.92
CA LEU A 140 12.05 1.62 -12.62
C LEU A 140 10.84 2.56 -12.56
N GLY A 141 9.61 2.00 -12.62
CA GLY A 141 8.36 2.75 -12.43
C GLY A 141 8.25 3.38 -11.04
N ILE A 142 8.69 2.66 -10.01
CA ILE A 142 8.75 3.23 -8.66
C ILE A 142 9.82 4.33 -8.59
N ALA A 143 11.01 4.13 -9.18
CA ALA A 143 12.04 5.16 -9.25
C ALA A 143 11.54 6.43 -9.97
N GLN A 144 10.81 6.26 -11.07
CA GLN A 144 10.17 7.36 -11.80
C GLN A 144 9.17 8.13 -10.92
N ALA A 145 8.36 7.42 -10.13
CA ALA A 145 7.40 8.05 -9.22
C ALA A 145 8.08 8.84 -8.09
N LEU A 146 9.34 8.53 -7.78
CA LEU A 146 10.14 9.20 -6.74
C LEU A 146 10.92 10.42 -7.24
N VAL A 147 10.94 10.67 -8.55
CA VAL A 147 11.60 11.85 -9.11
C VAL A 147 11.03 13.14 -8.53
N GLY A 148 11.89 14.05 -8.10
CA GLY A 148 11.49 15.32 -7.49
C GLY A 148 11.24 15.23 -5.99
N THR A 149 11.62 14.14 -5.34
CA THR A 149 11.50 13.92 -3.89
C THR A 149 10.08 14.15 -3.33
N PRO A 150 9.08 13.40 -3.83
CA PRO A 150 7.70 13.57 -3.38
C PRO A 150 7.55 13.18 -1.90
N ARG A 151 6.60 13.83 -1.21
CA ARG A 151 6.21 13.50 0.17
C ARG A 151 5.05 12.50 0.22
N MET A 152 4.34 12.33 -0.88
CA MET A 152 3.21 11.41 -1.03
C MET A 152 3.37 10.56 -2.29
N LEU A 153 3.20 9.24 -2.17
CA LEU A 153 3.17 8.31 -3.31
C LEU A 153 1.80 7.63 -3.42
N PHE A 154 1.29 7.59 -4.65
CA PHE A 154 0.18 6.74 -5.02
C PHE A 154 0.75 5.58 -5.86
N LEU A 155 0.65 4.36 -5.36
CA LEU A 155 1.14 3.16 -6.05
C LEU A 155 -0.03 2.23 -6.36
N ASP A 156 -0.28 2.03 -7.65
CA ASP A 156 -1.36 1.17 -8.13
C ASP A 156 -0.78 -0.17 -8.60
N GLU A 157 -1.04 -1.24 -7.84
CA GLU A 157 -0.58 -2.60 -8.08
C GLU A 157 0.96 -2.76 -8.28
N PRO A 158 1.82 -2.21 -7.40
CA PRO A 158 3.27 -2.18 -7.64
C PRO A 158 3.95 -3.57 -7.59
N THR A 159 3.25 -4.61 -7.11
CA THR A 159 3.79 -5.97 -6.95
C THR A 159 3.10 -7.03 -7.81
N SER A 160 2.05 -6.67 -8.57
CA SER A 160 1.20 -7.62 -9.31
C SER A 160 1.94 -8.47 -10.34
N ALA A 161 2.96 -7.91 -10.98
CA ALA A 161 3.73 -8.57 -12.05
C ALA A 161 5.06 -9.18 -11.57
N LEU A 162 5.27 -9.28 -10.23
CA LEU A 162 6.54 -9.69 -9.64
C LEU A 162 6.50 -11.13 -9.12
N ASP A 163 7.64 -11.81 -9.25
CA ASP A 163 7.92 -13.05 -8.55
C ASP A 163 8.14 -12.82 -7.03
N PRO A 164 8.19 -13.85 -6.19
CA PRO A 164 8.37 -13.69 -4.75
C PRO A 164 9.65 -12.92 -4.36
N ALA A 165 10.73 -13.02 -5.15
CA ALA A 165 11.96 -12.29 -4.88
C ALA A 165 11.79 -10.79 -5.19
N GLY A 166 11.14 -10.46 -6.32
CA GLY A 166 10.79 -9.10 -6.69
C GLY A 166 9.85 -8.43 -5.68
N ARG A 167 8.86 -9.16 -5.15
CA ARG A 167 7.97 -8.66 -4.10
C ARG A 167 8.75 -8.31 -2.83
N ARG A 168 9.69 -9.15 -2.40
CA ARG A 168 10.58 -8.84 -1.25
C ARG A 168 11.39 -7.58 -1.47
N THR A 169 11.91 -7.38 -2.68
CA THR A 169 12.66 -6.17 -3.03
C THR A 169 11.77 -4.92 -2.90
N VAL A 170 10.55 -4.97 -3.44
CA VAL A 170 9.60 -3.83 -3.33
C VAL A 170 9.18 -3.59 -1.89
N ARG A 171 8.99 -4.63 -1.07
CA ARG A 171 8.73 -4.47 0.37
C ARG A 171 9.85 -3.70 1.07
N GLY A 172 11.09 -4.13 0.90
CA GLY A 172 12.25 -3.42 1.48
C GLY A 172 12.33 -1.97 1.02
N LEU A 173 11.96 -1.70 -0.24
CA LEU A 173 11.86 -0.34 -0.76
C LEU A 173 10.76 0.47 -0.06
N LEU A 174 9.56 -0.08 0.13
CA LEU A 174 8.47 0.60 0.85
C LEU A 174 8.84 0.90 2.30
N GLU A 175 9.51 -0.02 2.99
CA GLU A 175 10.03 0.19 4.34
C GLU A 175 11.09 1.30 4.39
N GLU A 176 11.97 1.39 3.37
CA GLU A 176 12.93 2.49 3.24
C GLU A 176 12.23 3.83 3.03
N LEU A 177 11.22 3.88 2.16
CA LEU A 177 10.44 5.10 1.92
C LEU A 177 9.74 5.57 3.20
N ARG A 178 9.18 4.65 3.99
CA ARG A 178 8.61 4.95 5.31
C ARG A 178 9.65 5.58 6.24
N ARG A 179 10.86 5.00 6.32
CA ARG A 179 11.95 5.55 7.14
C ARG A 179 12.38 6.95 6.68
N ARG A 180 12.26 7.25 5.39
CA ARG A 180 12.50 8.59 4.82
C ARG A 180 11.32 9.55 5.04
N GLY A 181 10.23 9.14 5.67
CA GLY A 181 9.06 9.96 5.91
C GLY A 181 8.13 10.15 4.72
N VAL A 182 8.29 9.36 3.66
CA VAL A 182 7.41 9.39 2.48
C VAL A 182 6.14 8.63 2.80
N ALA A 183 4.98 9.29 2.62
CA ALA A 183 3.68 8.67 2.76
C ALA A 183 3.32 7.86 1.51
N VAL A 184 2.67 6.71 1.68
CA VAL A 184 2.27 5.85 0.56
C VAL A 184 0.81 5.43 0.69
N LEU A 185 0.02 5.64 -0.36
CA LEU A 185 -1.27 4.96 -0.54
C LEU A 185 -1.06 3.84 -1.57
N LEU A 186 -1.10 2.61 -1.07
CA LEU A 186 -0.86 1.40 -1.82
C LEU A 186 -2.18 0.75 -2.21
N ASN A 187 -2.58 0.81 -3.48
CA ASN A 187 -3.66 -0.02 -4.00
C ASN A 187 -3.11 -1.38 -4.40
N SER A 188 -3.57 -2.47 -3.76
CA SER A 188 -3.18 -3.83 -4.10
C SER A 188 -4.33 -4.80 -3.84
N HIS A 189 -4.40 -5.86 -4.66
CA HIS A 189 -5.30 -6.99 -4.44
C HIS A 189 -4.60 -8.15 -3.68
N LEU A 190 -3.30 -8.05 -3.44
CA LEU A 190 -2.53 -9.03 -2.68
C LEU A 190 -2.56 -8.70 -1.19
N LEU A 191 -3.61 -9.17 -0.51
CA LEU A 191 -3.87 -8.87 0.91
C LEU A 191 -2.71 -9.23 1.82
N SER A 192 -2.06 -10.37 1.57
CA SER A 192 -0.88 -10.81 2.32
C SER A 192 0.33 -9.85 2.21
N GLU A 193 0.52 -9.20 1.05
CA GLU A 193 1.57 -8.20 0.89
C GLU A 193 1.22 -6.90 1.63
N VAL A 194 -0.05 -6.48 1.58
CA VAL A 194 -0.54 -5.30 2.31
C VAL A 194 -0.40 -5.50 3.81
N GLU A 195 -0.77 -6.68 4.32
CA GLU A 195 -0.66 -7.04 5.75
C GLU A 195 0.78 -6.94 6.28
N LEU A 196 1.77 -7.28 5.42
CA LEU A 196 3.18 -7.25 5.79
C LEU A 196 3.81 -5.86 5.81
N VAL A 197 3.31 -4.90 5.02
CA VAL A 197 3.99 -3.60 4.84
C VAL A 197 3.18 -2.39 5.32
N CYS A 198 1.85 -2.47 5.33
CA CYS A 198 1.01 -1.32 5.64
C CYS A 198 0.79 -1.17 7.15
N ASP A 199 0.89 0.07 7.63
CA ASP A 199 0.57 0.43 9.01
C ASP A 199 -0.94 0.37 9.25
N ARG A 200 -1.72 0.75 8.23
CA ARG A 200 -3.17 0.85 8.25
C ARG A 200 -3.77 0.44 6.92
N VAL A 201 -5.00 -0.03 6.94
CA VAL A 201 -5.77 -0.35 5.74
C VAL A 201 -7.07 0.43 5.70
N ILE A 202 -7.56 0.66 4.49
CA ILE A 202 -8.85 1.23 4.17
C ILE A 202 -9.53 0.29 3.20
N ILE A 203 -10.69 -0.24 3.56
CA ILE A 203 -11.48 -1.13 2.70
C ILE A 203 -12.62 -0.33 2.10
N LEU A 204 -12.63 -0.25 0.77
CA LEU A 204 -13.68 0.36 -0.02
C LEU A 204 -14.64 -0.73 -0.56
N HIS A 205 -15.94 -0.49 -0.43
CA HIS A 205 -16.97 -1.29 -1.09
C HIS A 205 -18.03 -0.36 -1.68
N ARG A 206 -18.42 -0.57 -2.93
CA ARG A 206 -19.47 0.22 -3.65
C ARG A 206 -19.31 1.74 -3.54
N GLY A 207 -18.07 2.22 -3.47
CA GLY A 207 -17.75 3.63 -3.40
C GLY A 207 -17.83 4.23 -2.00
N GLU A 208 -17.87 3.42 -0.95
CA GLU A 208 -17.90 3.83 0.45
C GLU A 208 -16.76 3.16 1.23
N VAL A 209 -16.31 3.79 2.32
CA VAL A 209 -15.36 3.19 3.27
C VAL A 209 -16.14 2.33 4.24
N VAL A 210 -15.95 1.02 4.17
CA VAL A 210 -16.64 0.07 5.06
C VAL A 210 -15.82 -0.27 6.30
N THR A 211 -14.49 -0.21 6.19
CA THR A 211 -13.58 -0.44 7.32
C THR A 211 -12.31 0.34 7.11
N ALA A 212 -11.78 0.92 8.18
CA ALA A 212 -10.46 1.55 8.20
C ALA A 212 -9.85 1.42 9.59
N GLY A 213 -8.57 1.04 9.66
CA GLY A 213 -7.87 0.87 10.94
C GLY A 213 -6.47 0.30 10.75
N ARG A 214 -5.70 0.24 11.83
CA ARG A 214 -4.42 -0.44 11.84
C ARG A 214 -4.63 -1.94 11.65
N THR A 215 -3.79 -2.59 10.87
CA THR A 215 -3.90 -4.03 10.60
C THR A 215 -3.97 -4.85 11.89
N GLN A 216 -3.15 -4.48 12.88
CA GLN A 216 -3.12 -5.14 14.20
C GLN A 216 -4.40 -4.91 15.05
N GLU A 217 -5.05 -3.74 14.92
CA GLU A 217 -6.27 -3.39 15.66
C GLU A 217 -7.52 -4.01 15.04
N LEU A 218 -7.51 -4.21 13.74
CA LEU A 218 -8.59 -4.88 13.00
C LEU A 218 -8.57 -6.39 13.19
N ALA A 219 -7.39 -6.96 13.48
CA ALA A 219 -7.22 -8.39 13.71
C ALA A 219 -7.91 -8.81 15.01
N LYS A 220 -8.97 -9.64 14.90
CA LYS A 220 -9.70 -10.19 16.05
C LYS A 220 -8.99 -11.43 16.58
N PRO A 221 -8.91 -11.64 17.92
CA PRO A 221 -8.43 -12.90 18.47
C PRO A 221 -9.33 -14.06 17.99
N ARG A 222 -8.72 -15.13 17.48
CA ARG A 222 -9.42 -16.37 17.09
C ARG A 222 -9.18 -17.48 18.08
N GLY A 223 -8.01 -17.50 18.71
CA GLY A 223 -7.65 -18.53 19.63
C GLY A 223 -6.17 -18.58 19.96
N VAL A 224 -5.79 -19.62 20.65
CA VAL A 224 -4.40 -19.92 21.01
C VAL A 224 -4.08 -21.35 20.63
N GLU A 225 -2.99 -21.55 19.92
CA GLU A 225 -2.39 -22.87 19.68
C GLU A 225 -1.21 -23.05 20.64
N VAL A 226 -1.18 -24.23 21.28
CA VAL A 226 -0.06 -24.60 22.17
C VAL A 226 0.52 -25.94 21.71
N GLU A 227 1.80 -25.94 21.39
CA GLU A 227 2.54 -27.13 21.03
C GLU A 227 3.01 -27.85 22.31
N VAL A 228 2.60 -29.11 22.47
CA VAL A 228 2.90 -29.97 23.61
C VAL A 228 3.43 -31.32 23.18
N ASP A 229 3.94 -32.16 24.11
CA ASP A 229 4.50 -33.50 23.82
C ASP A 229 3.60 -34.38 22.93
N GLY A 230 2.28 -34.23 23.04
CA GLY A 230 1.26 -35.02 22.30
C GLY A 230 0.77 -34.38 21.01
N GLY A 231 1.33 -33.25 20.55
CA GLY A 231 0.87 -32.51 19.37
C GLY A 231 0.44 -31.08 19.69
N THR A 232 -0.44 -30.50 18.87
CA THR A 232 -0.93 -29.13 19.05
C THR A 232 -2.32 -29.11 19.68
N ARG A 233 -2.50 -28.32 20.74
CA ARG A 233 -3.80 -28.05 21.35
C ARG A 233 -4.34 -26.72 20.90
N HIS A 234 -5.61 -26.68 20.55
CA HIS A 234 -6.30 -25.48 20.08
C HIS A 234 -7.32 -25.00 21.13
N TYR A 235 -7.30 -23.70 21.40
CA TYR A 235 -8.23 -23.02 22.31
C TYR A 235 -8.91 -21.90 21.52
N ASP A 236 -10.18 -22.09 21.18
CA ASP A 236 -10.94 -21.13 20.39
C ASP A 236 -11.51 -20.00 21.25
N GLY A 237 -11.64 -18.80 20.67
CA GLY A 237 -12.27 -17.66 21.30
C GLY A 237 -11.48 -17.03 22.46
N VAL A 238 -10.22 -17.40 22.64
CA VAL A 238 -9.31 -16.85 23.65
C VAL A 238 -8.24 -15.96 23.00
N GLY A 239 -7.71 -15.01 23.77
CA GLY A 239 -6.73 -14.05 23.28
C GLY A 239 -5.35 -14.20 23.94
N ARG A 240 -4.49 -13.23 23.69
CA ARG A 240 -3.13 -13.18 24.24
C ARG A 240 -3.14 -13.12 25.79
N GLU A 241 -4.14 -12.50 26.35
CA GLU A 241 -4.36 -12.35 27.80
C GLU A 241 -4.60 -13.70 28.49
N ASP A 242 -5.14 -14.70 27.77
CA ASP A 242 -5.42 -16.04 28.31
C ASP A 242 -4.18 -16.95 28.28
N VAL A 243 -3.16 -16.63 27.48
CA VAL A 243 -1.97 -17.47 27.30
C VAL A 243 -1.32 -17.87 28.62
N PRO A 244 -1.08 -16.96 29.60
CA PRO A 244 -0.44 -17.34 30.87
C PRO A 244 -1.26 -18.39 31.62
N ARG A 245 -2.59 -18.29 31.66
CA ARG A 245 -3.48 -19.22 32.32
C ARG A 245 -3.45 -20.60 31.63
N ILE A 246 -3.59 -20.63 30.30
CA ILE A 246 -3.55 -21.87 29.50
C ILE A 246 -2.22 -22.61 29.69
N VAL A 247 -1.10 -21.90 29.63
CA VAL A 247 0.22 -22.51 29.83
C VAL A 247 0.36 -23.05 31.24
N ALA A 248 -0.09 -22.32 32.28
CA ALA A 248 -0.03 -22.78 33.64
C ALA A 248 -0.86 -24.05 33.87
N GLU A 249 -2.05 -24.14 33.33
CA GLU A 249 -2.91 -25.32 33.38
C GLU A 249 -2.26 -26.55 32.71
N LEU A 250 -1.67 -26.40 31.54
CA LEU A 250 -0.97 -27.48 30.84
C LEU A 250 0.24 -27.99 31.65
N VAL A 251 1.06 -27.08 32.12
CA VAL A 251 2.25 -27.43 32.94
C VAL A 251 1.85 -28.09 34.27
N ALA A 252 0.80 -27.59 34.93
CA ALA A 252 0.25 -28.22 36.14
C ALA A 252 -0.30 -29.63 35.86
N GLY A 253 -0.83 -29.86 34.65
CA GLY A 253 -1.25 -31.17 34.14
C GLY A 253 -0.10 -32.11 33.75
N GLY A 254 1.16 -31.67 33.87
CA GLY A 254 2.34 -32.48 33.57
C GLY A 254 2.75 -32.45 32.07
N GLU A 255 2.14 -31.60 31.28
CA GLU A 255 2.52 -31.44 29.86
C GLU A 255 3.70 -30.48 29.71
N LYS A 256 4.57 -30.77 28.76
CA LYS A 256 5.65 -29.84 28.37
C LYS A 256 5.20 -28.98 27.23
N VAL A 257 5.32 -27.65 27.41
CA VAL A 257 4.98 -26.66 26.39
C VAL A 257 6.23 -26.29 25.59
N TYR A 258 6.19 -26.46 24.27
CA TYR A 258 7.28 -26.17 23.34
C TYR A 258 7.08 -24.86 22.59
N GLY A 259 5.84 -24.47 22.36
CA GLY A 259 5.51 -23.24 21.66
C GLY A 259 4.09 -22.77 21.94
N VAL A 260 3.87 -21.46 21.84
CA VAL A 260 2.54 -20.85 21.95
C VAL A 260 2.36 -19.89 20.80
N ARG A 261 1.25 -20.01 20.08
CA ARG A 261 0.86 -19.15 18.98
C ARG A 261 -0.52 -18.57 19.24
N VAL A 262 -0.61 -17.25 19.29
CA VAL A 262 -1.89 -16.56 19.30
C VAL A 262 -2.39 -16.45 17.87
N LEU A 263 -3.58 -16.97 17.61
CA LEU A 263 -4.26 -16.88 16.32
C LEU A 263 -5.10 -15.62 16.29
N THR A 264 -4.93 -14.85 15.24
CA THR A 264 -5.75 -13.67 14.93
C THR A 264 -6.35 -13.80 13.54
N SER A 265 -7.43 -13.10 13.28
CA SER A 265 -8.00 -13.04 11.94
C SER A 265 -6.98 -12.44 10.96
N THR A 266 -6.88 -13.03 9.79
CA THR A 266 -6.07 -12.50 8.67
C THR A 266 -6.76 -11.29 8.05
N LEU A 267 -6.00 -10.47 7.33
CA LEU A 267 -6.57 -9.35 6.57
C LEU A 267 -7.57 -9.83 5.51
N GLU A 268 -7.41 -11.04 4.98
CA GLU A 268 -8.35 -11.66 4.04
C GLU A 268 -9.71 -11.92 4.69
N GLU A 269 -9.73 -12.42 5.91
CA GLU A 269 -10.96 -12.66 6.67
C GLU A 269 -11.66 -11.36 7.05
N ILE A 270 -10.89 -10.35 7.50
CA ILE A 270 -11.41 -9.01 7.78
C ILE A 270 -12.02 -8.40 6.51
N TYR A 271 -11.34 -8.58 5.38
CA TYR A 271 -11.83 -8.11 4.08
C TYR A 271 -13.14 -8.79 3.68
N LEU A 272 -13.23 -10.11 3.80
CA LEU A 272 -14.44 -10.87 3.48
C LEU A 272 -15.61 -10.47 4.39
N GLU A 273 -15.38 -10.38 5.72
CA GLU A 273 -16.40 -9.90 6.68
C GLU A 273 -16.93 -8.50 6.32
N ALA A 274 -16.01 -7.57 5.93
CA ALA A 274 -16.37 -6.20 5.58
C ALA A 274 -17.17 -6.10 4.27
N VAL A 275 -16.91 -6.98 3.30
CA VAL A 275 -17.57 -6.96 1.98
C VAL A 275 -18.87 -7.77 1.97
N GLU A 276 -18.94 -8.89 2.70
CA GLU A 276 -20.12 -9.79 2.77
C GLU A 276 -21.16 -9.30 3.77
N GLY A 277 -20.73 -8.67 4.88
CA GLY A 277 -21.63 -8.16 5.92
C GLY A 277 -22.61 -7.07 5.46
N GLU A 278 -22.35 -6.41 4.32
CA GLU A 278 -23.27 -5.44 3.68
C GLU A 278 -24.21 -6.06 2.65
N SER A 279 -24.17 -7.39 2.45
CA SER A 279 -25.01 -8.09 1.47
C SER A 279 -26.26 -8.73 2.10
N SER A 280 -26.51 -8.48 3.41
CA SER A 280 -27.65 -9.03 4.17
C SER A 280 -28.69 -7.99 4.52
#